data_5443364fc64b424017da41af91e6f5ac
#
_entry.id   5443364fc64b424017da41af91e6f5ac
#
_cell.length_a   1.000
_cell.length_b   1.000
_cell.length_c   1.000
_cell.angle_alpha   90.00
_cell.angle_beta   90.00
_cell.angle_gamma   90.00
#
_symmetry.space_group_name_H-M   'P 1'
#
loop_
_entity.id
_entity.type
_entity.pdbx_description
1 polymer ?
#
loop_
_entity_poly.entity_id
_entity_poly.type
_entity_poly.pdbx_seq_one_letter_code
_entity_poly.pdbx_strand_id
1 'polypeptide(L)'
;MDTSEAAPEPFRSGFVAVVGRPNVGKSTLVNRLVGQKVAIVSDKPQTTRNRILAVVNRPGAQIVLFDTPGIHKPMHRMNERMVETAERSLGQVELALWLIDVTEAYGPGDRHVREVLARSKKPVLLGINKIDAVSKPKILPVIEQYRRLLDFVEIVPVSALSGENVELVAERLMAHLPPGERLYPEDFLSDQPERFFVSEMVREQVLRLTREEIPYSTGVMIDLFQEGPPLVRIEASILAERESQKGILIGRGGSMLKNIGTEARKEIEAFLDTKVFLGLNVRVRERWRDDPHVLEQMGLGKTTAE
;
A
#
# COMPACT_ATOMS: atom_id res chain seq x y z
N MET A 1 -5.96 -52.17 -10.26
CA MET A 1 -6.29 -50.75 -10.40
C MET A 1 -5.69 -50.05 -9.18
N ASP A 2 -4.50 -49.52 -9.39
CA ASP A 2 -3.73 -48.86 -8.31
C ASP A 2 -4.11 -47.39 -8.34
N THR A 3 -5.08 -47.00 -7.52
CA THR A 3 -5.39 -45.59 -7.26
C THR A 3 -4.39 -45.10 -6.24
N SER A 4 -3.21 -44.72 -6.70
CA SER A 4 -2.28 -43.92 -5.93
C SER A 4 -3.01 -42.58 -5.61
N GLU A 5 -3.66 -42.52 -4.45
CA GLU A 5 -4.07 -41.21 -3.87
C GLU A 5 -2.79 -40.40 -3.69
N ALA A 6 -2.61 -39.39 -4.54
CA ALA A 6 -1.54 -38.43 -4.38
C ALA A 6 -1.67 -37.84 -2.97
N ALA A 7 -0.62 -37.90 -2.17
CA ALA A 7 -0.60 -37.24 -0.86
C ALA A 7 -1.01 -35.77 -1.04
N PRO A 8 -1.86 -35.21 -0.14
CA PRO A 8 -2.29 -33.84 -0.26
C PRO A 8 -1.06 -32.92 -0.29
N GLU A 9 -1.04 -32.00 -1.25
CA GLU A 9 0.04 -31.02 -1.31
C GLU A 9 0.19 -30.31 0.03
N PRO A 10 1.42 -30.11 0.53
CA PRO A 10 1.63 -29.45 1.80
C PRO A 10 1.13 -28.01 1.74
N PHE A 11 0.48 -27.56 2.82
CA PHE A 11 0.08 -26.16 2.97
C PHE A 11 1.31 -25.26 2.82
N ARG A 12 1.17 -24.13 2.14
CA ARG A 12 2.25 -23.18 1.89
C ARG A 12 1.93 -21.85 2.54
N SER A 13 2.91 -21.26 3.21
CA SER A 13 2.74 -19.93 3.81
C SER A 13 4.04 -19.15 3.81
N GLY A 14 3.94 -17.83 3.79
CA GLY A 14 5.10 -16.97 3.88
C GLY A 14 4.78 -15.51 3.59
N PHE A 15 5.79 -14.70 3.81
CA PHE A 15 5.72 -13.26 3.64
C PHE A 15 6.22 -12.85 2.25
N VAL A 16 5.53 -11.88 1.65
CA VAL A 16 5.87 -11.32 0.34
C VAL A 16 5.91 -9.80 0.43
N ALA A 17 7.04 -9.18 0.10
CA ALA A 17 7.12 -7.73 0.01
C ALA A 17 6.71 -7.25 -1.39
N VAL A 18 5.70 -6.40 -1.46
CA VAL A 18 5.29 -5.74 -2.71
C VAL A 18 6.06 -4.44 -2.86
N VAL A 19 7.01 -4.41 -3.79
CA VAL A 19 7.91 -3.27 -4.00
C VAL A 19 7.80 -2.72 -5.42
N GLY A 20 8.24 -1.49 -5.62
CA GLY A 20 8.20 -0.81 -6.90
C GLY A 20 8.16 0.70 -6.72
N ARG A 21 8.25 1.43 -7.82
CA ARG A 21 8.12 2.89 -7.80
C ARG A 21 6.75 3.33 -7.25
N PRO A 22 6.60 4.60 -6.82
CA PRO A 22 5.29 5.18 -6.58
C PRO A 22 4.37 5.01 -7.82
N ASN A 23 3.06 4.85 -7.58
CA ASN A 23 2.00 4.79 -8.60
C ASN A 23 2.03 3.64 -9.61
N VAL A 24 2.87 2.64 -9.42
CA VAL A 24 2.85 1.42 -10.27
C VAL A 24 1.66 0.50 -9.98
N GLY A 25 0.85 0.79 -8.95
CA GLY A 25 -0.37 0.06 -8.61
C GLY A 25 -0.22 -0.98 -7.51
N LYS A 26 0.79 -0.88 -6.61
CA LYS A 26 1.03 -1.81 -5.49
C LYS A 26 -0.21 -1.99 -4.62
N SER A 27 -0.70 -0.93 -4.01
CA SER A 27 -1.88 -0.95 -3.12
C SER A 27 -3.15 -1.41 -3.84
N THR A 28 -3.29 -1.09 -5.14
CA THR A 28 -4.41 -1.59 -5.96
C THR A 28 -4.35 -3.10 -6.11
N LEU A 29 -3.17 -3.65 -6.39
CA LEU A 29 -2.96 -5.09 -6.50
C LEU A 29 -3.19 -5.80 -5.15
N VAL A 30 -2.65 -5.24 -4.06
CA VAL A 30 -2.85 -5.78 -2.70
C VAL A 30 -4.33 -5.83 -2.35
N ASN A 31 -5.09 -4.74 -2.54
CA ASN A 31 -6.53 -4.72 -2.30
C ASN A 31 -7.28 -5.78 -3.13
N ARG A 32 -6.88 -5.98 -4.40
CA ARG A 32 -7.47 -7.01 -5.27
C ARG A 32 -7.18 -8.43 -4.78
N LEU A 33 -5.94 -8.71 -4.39
CA LEU A 33 -5.53 -10.02 -3.87
C LEU A 33 -6.25 -10.37 -2.57
N VAL A 34 -6.40 -9.39 -1.67
CA VAL A 34 -7.14 -9.54 -0.40
C VAL A 34 -8.65 -9.63 -0.62
N GLY A 35 -9.18 -8.99 -1.67
CA GLY A 35 -10.61 -8.90 -1.95
C GLY A 35 -11.32 -7.78 -1.16
N GLN A 36 -10.57 -7.00 -0.38
CA GLN A 36 -11.07 -5.88 0.42
C GLN A 36 -10.11 -4.70 0.38
N LYS A 37 -10.59 -3.51 0.77
CA LYS A 37 -9.77 -2.29 0.85
C LYS A 37 -8.96 -2.27 2.16
N VAL A 38 -7.70 -2.67 2.09
CA VAL A 38 -6.72 -2.61 3.20
C VAL A 38 -5.68 -1.51 3.01
N ALA A 39 -5.64 -0.88 1.85
CA ALA A 39 -4.75 0.24 1.56
C ALA A 39 -5.47 1.29 0.72
N ILE A 40 -5.15 2.57 0.93
CA ILE A 40 -5.70 3.64 0.10
C ILE A 40 -5.06 3.64 -1.28
N VAL A 41 -5.83 4.11 -2.27
CA VAL A 41 -5.41 4.16 -3.66
C VAL A 41 -5.55 5.58 -4.21
N SER A 42 -4.50 6.08 -4.84
CA SER A 42 -4.50 7.39 -5.50
C SER A 42 -3.53 7.38 -6.68
N ASP A 43 -3.78 8.26 -7.65
CA ASP A 43 -2.85 8.60 -8.74
C ASP A 43 -1.65 9.44 -8.29
N LYS A 44 -1.63 9.88 -7.02
CA LYS A 44 -0.57 10.72 -6.48
C LYS A 44 0.61 9.87 -5.97
N PRO A 45 1.87 10.30 -6.21
CA PRO A 45 3.02 9.65 -5.57
C PRO A 45 2.94 9.68 -4.03
N GLN A 46 3.60 8.73 -3.38
CA GLN A 46 3.65 8.61 -1.91
C GLN A 46 2.27 8.38 -1.26
N THR A 47 1.38 7.68 -1.96
CA THR A 47 0.07 7.28 -1.44
C THR A 47 0.23 6.39 -0.21
N THR A 48 0.98 5.30 -0.30
CA THR A 48 1.34 4.44 0.85
C THR A 48 2.55 5.04 1.56
N ARG A 49 2.43 5.33 2.85
CA ARG A 49 3.50 5.88 3.70
C ARG A 49 4.01 4.88 4.72
N ASN A 50 3.12 4.03 5.24
CA ASN A 50 3.42 2.98 6.20
C ASN A 50 3.45 1.62 5.50
N ARG A 51 4.16 0.65 6.08
CA ARG A 51 4.00 -0.74 5.70
C ARG A 51 2.63 -1.21 6.18
N ILE A 52 1.87 -1.84 5.29
CA ILE A 52 0.59 -2.47 5.62
C ILE A 52 0.76 -3.98 5.44
N LEU A 53 0.55 -4.73 6.51
CA LEU A 53 0.44 -6.17 6.42
C LEU A 53 -0.97 -6.52 5.96
N ALA A 54 -1.09 -7.38 4.97
CA ALA A 54 -2.36 -7.85 4.43
C ALA A 54 -2.31 -9.36 4.20
N VAL A 55 -3.31 -10.09 4.69
CA VAL A 55 -3.36 -11.55 4.59
C VAL A 55 -4.29 -11.99 3.47
N VAL A 56 -3.79 -12.87 2.62
CA VAL A 56 -4.51 -13.48 1.50
C VAL A 56 -4.62 -14.97 1.74
N ASN A 57 -5.83 -15.46 1.99
CA ASN A 57 -6.10 -16.89 2.13
C ASN A 57 -6.54 -17.47 0.80
N ARG A 58 -5.98 -18.63 0.45
CA ARG A 58 -6.36 -19.44 -0.70
C ARG A 58 -6.39 -20.90 -0.29
N PRO A 59 -7.09 -21.79 -1.02
CA PRO A 59 -7.01 -23.21 -0.79
C PRO A 59 -5.56 -23.69 -0.79
N GLY A 60 -5.12 -24.33 0.29
CA GLY A 60 -3.76 -24.88 0.43
C GLY A 60 -2.66 -23.84 0.70
N ALA A 61 -2.97 -22.54 0.84
CA ALA A 61 -1.94 -21.54 1.11
C ALA A 61 -2.42 -20.28 1.83
N GLN A 62 -1.46 -19.58 2.47
CA GLN A 62 -1.64 -18.24 3.02
C GLN A 62 -0.47 -17.35 2.62
N ILE A 63 -0.76 -16.25 1.92
CA ILE A 63 0.24 -15.24 1.54
C ILE A 63 0.10 -14.05 2.47
N VAL A 64 1.17 -13.66 3.15
CA VAL A 64 1.21 -12.45 3.96
C VAL A 64 1.93 -11.35 3.17
N LEU A 65 1.17 -10.41 2.65
CA LEU A 65 1.68 -9.31 1.84
C LEU A 65 2.13 -8.16 2.72
N PHE A 66 3.28 -7.59 2.43
CA PHE A 66 3.67 -6.26 2.90
C PHE A 66 3.49 -5.27 1.76
N ASP A 67 2.39 -4.46 1.79
CA ASP A 67 2.31 -3.27 0.94
C ASP A 67 3.30 -2.24 1.47
N THR A 68 4.30 -1.91 0.66
CA THR A 68 5.37 -1.02 1.07
C THR A 68 5.24 0.36 0.41
N PRO A 69 5.74 1.41 1.08
CA PRO A 69 5.92 2.69 0.41
C PRO A 69 6.71 2.53 -0.90
N GLY A 70 6.39 3.36 -1.88
CA GLY A 70 7.14 3.37 -3.13
C GLY A 70 8.60 3.77 -2.92
N ILE A 71 9.52 2.98 -3.45
CA ILE A 71 10.96 3.25 -3.36
C ILE A 71 11.31 4.40 -4.30
N HIS A 72 11.81 5.51 -3.73
CA HIS A 72 12.23 6.71 -4.45
C HIS A 72 13.35 7.41 -3.71
N LYS A 73 14.03 8.36 -4.37
CA LYS A 73 15.06 9.17 -3.72
C LYS A 73 14.43 10.05 -2.63
N PRO A 74 14.87 9.95 -1.35
CA PRO A 74 14.27 10.71 -0.27
C PRO A 74 14.59 12.21 -0.38
N MET A 75 13.61 13.05 0.00
CA MET A 75 13.75 14.52 0.04
C MET A 75 13.54 15.09 1.44
N HIS A 76 12.87 14.35 2.33
CA HIS A 76 12.54 14.72 3.70
C HIS A 76 12.72 13.51 4.61
N ARG A 77 12.82 13.72 5.91
CA ARG A 77 12.97 12.66 6.91
C ARG A 77 11.84 11.61 6.84
N MET A 78 10.63 12.04 6.58
CA MET A 78 9.51 11.13 6.32
C MET A 78 9.82 10.18 5.14
N ASN A 79 10.37 10.69 4.04
CA ASN A 79 10.69 9.87 2.87
C ASN A 79 11.85 8.90 3.16
N GLU A 80 12.83 9.30 3.96
CA GLU A 80 13.91 8.40 4.42
C GLU A 80 13.32 7.21 5.17
N ARG A 81 12.40 7.46 6.12
CA ARG A 81 11.71 6.40 6.86
C ARG A 81 10.86 5.49 5.97
N MET A 82 10.20 6.04 4.96
CA MET A 82 9.44 5.26 3.99
C MET A 82 10.34 4.28 3.22
N VAL A 83 11.51 4.73 2.75
CA VAL A 83 12.48 3.89 2.04
C VAL A 83 13.08 2.84 2.98
N GLU A 84 13.50 3.23 4.18
CA GLU A 84 13.98 2.30 5.22
C GLU A 84 12.92 1.21 5.53
N THR A 85 11.65 1.58 5.62
CA THR A 85 10.55 0.62 5.85
C THR A 85 10.42 -0.38 4.73
N ALA A 86 10.53 0.05 3.48
CA ALA A 86 10.50 -0.84 2.32
C ALA A 86 11.72 -1.79 2.29
N GLU A 87 12.93 -1.27 2.57
CA GLU A 87 14.16 -2.08 2.62
C GLU A 87 14.13 -3.10 3.77
N ARG A 88 13.67 -2.72 4.96
CA ARG A 88 13.51 -3.64 6.09
C ARG A 88 12.50 -4.74 5.81
N SER A 89 11.40 -4.41 5.14
CA SER A 89 10.40 -5.41 4.74
C SER A 89 11.00 -6.50 3.87
N LEU A 90 11.93 -6.16 2.95
CA LEU A 90 12.64 -7.15 2.14
C LEU A 90 13.51 -8.11 2.96
N GLY A 91 14.04 -7.67 4.11
CA GLY A 91 14.80 -8.55 5.01
C GLY A 91 13.94 -9.63 5.69
N GLN A 92 12.65 -9.41 5.80
CA GLN A 92 11.70 -10.22 6.57
C GLN A 92 10.82 -11.16 5.73
N VAL A 93 11.02 -11.24 4.41
CA VAL A 93 10.15 -12.00 3.51
C VAL A 93 10.86 -13.16 2.84
N GLU A 94 10.12 -14.13 2.37
CA GLU A 94 10.58 -15.25 1.55
C GLU A 94 10.72 -14.85 0.08
N LEU A 95 9.86 -13.93 -0.40
CA LEU A 95 9.75 -13.55 -1.80
C LEU A 95 9.50 -12.05 -1.93
N ALA A 96 10.04 -11.42 -2.96
CA ALA A 96 9.70 -10.06 -3.35
C ALA A 96 8.82 -10.07 -4.62
N LEU A 97 7.74 -9.31 -4.62
CA LEU A 97 6.96 -8.97 -5.81
C LEU A 97 7.37 -7.57 -6.28
N TRP A 98 8.17 -7.51 -7.32
CA TRP A 98 8.49 -6.23 -7.97
C TRP A 98 7.41 -5.86 -8.97
N LEU A 99 6.65 -4.82 -8.68
CA LEU A 99 5.61 -4.32 -9.57
C LEU A 99 6.12 -3.12 -10.38
N ILE A 100 5.92 -3.17 -11.70
CA ILE A 100 6.26 -2.09 -12.63
C ILE A 100 5.03 -1.64 -13.42
N ASP A 101 5.08 -0.45 -13.97
CA ASP A 101 4.07 0.12 -14.87
C ASP A 101 4.50 -0.06 -16.32
N VAL A 102 3.74 -0.83 -17.11
CA VAL A 102 4.05 -1.11 -18.52
C VAL A 102 3.97 0.14 -19.41
N THR A 103 3.27 1.18 -18.97
CA THR A 103 3.11 2.43 -19.71
C THR A 103 4.32 3.36 -19.60
N GLU A 104 5.21 3.08 -18.64
CA GLU A 104 6.39 3.89 -18.36
C GLU A 104 7.69 3.19 -18.77
N ALA A 105 8.62 3.94 -19.36
CA ALA A 105 9.93 3.41 -19.69
C ALA A 105 10.75 3.12 -18.42
N TYR A 106 11.65 2.12 -18.52
CA TYR A 106 12.65 1.86 -17.48
C TYR A 106 13.49 3.12 -17.20
N GLY A 107 13.48 3.57 -15.95
CA GLY A 107 14.08 4.82 -15.55
C GLY A 107 14.92 4.75 -14.27
N PRO A 108 15.38 5.91 -13.77
CA PRO A 108 16.19 5.98 -12.54
C PRO A 108 15.52 5.36 -11.32
N GLY A 109 14.18 5.48 -11.21
CA GLY A 109 13.41 4.88 -10.13
C GLY A 109 13.45 3.36 -10.16
N ASP A 110 13.28 2.74 -11.36
CA ASP A 110 13.38 1.28 -11.50
C ASP A 110 14.80 0.78 -11.24
N ARG A 111 15.81 1.55 -11.65
CA ARG A 111 17.21 1.23 -11.36
C ARG A 111 17.45 1.17 -9.86
N HIS A 112 16.92 2.12 -9.11
CA HIS A 112 17.04 2.13 -7.65
C HIS A 112 16.33 0.94 -7.00
N VAL A 113 15.09 0.62 -7.42
CA VAL A 113 14.38 -0.59 -6.94
C VAL A 113 15.19 -1.84 -7.26
N ARG A 114 15.72 -1.98 -8.46
CA ARG A 114 16.57 -3.11 -8.86
C ARG A 114 17.81 -3.25 -7.95
N GLU A 115 18.48 -2.14 -7.63
CA GLU A 115 19.65 -2.16 -6.75
C GLU A 115 19.30 -2.61 -5.33
N VAL A 116 18.16 -2.19 -4.80
CA VAL A 116 17.64 -2.63 -3.50
C VAL A 116 17.33 -4.13 -3.53
N LEU A 117 16.64 -4.61 -4.57
CA LEU A 117 16.32 -6.02 -4.75
C LEU A 117 17.57 -6.89 -4.89
N ALA A 118 18.54 -6.48 -5.70
CA ALA A 118 19.80 -7.22 -5.87
C ALA A 118 20.57 -7.35 -4.54
N ARG A 119 20.55 -6.32 -3.69
CA ARG A 119 21.17 -6.39 -2.34
C ARG A 119 20.43 -7.31 -1.38
N SER A 120 19.11 -7.43 -1.51
CA SER A 120 18.29 -8.26 -0.62
C SER A 120 18.54 -9.75 -0.78
N LYS A 121 19.02 -10.19 -1.96
CA LYS A 121 19.24 -11.60 -2.33
C LYS A 121 17.98 -12.48 -2.22
N LYS A 122 16.81 -11.88 -2.18
CA LYS A 122 15.53 -12.61 -2.14
C LYS A 122 15.12 -13.02 -3.56
N PRO A 123 14.42 -14.14 -3.73
CA PRO A 123 13.75 -14.46 -4.99
C PRO A 123 12.82 -13.33 -5.38
N VAL A 124 12.74 -13.00 -6.66
CA VAL A 124 11.92 -11.89 -7.17
C VAL A 124 10.95 -12.38 -8.23
N LEU A 125 9.67 -12.15 -8.02
CA LEU A 125 8.65 -12.24 -9.05
C LEU A 125 8.42 -10.84 -9.64
N LEU A 126 8.42 -10.72 -10.96
CA LEU A 126 8.12 -9.47 -11.66
C LEU A 126 6.65 -9.41 -12.07
N GLY A 127 5.90 -8.44 -11.54
CA GLY A 127 4.57 -8.10 -12.00
C GLY A 127 4.62 -6.92 -12.97
N ILE A 128 4.23 -7.13 -14.22
CA ILE A 128 4.13 -6.05 -15.22
C ILE A 128 2.69 -5.56 -15.22
N ASN A 129 2.44 -4.47 -14.50
CA ASN A 129 1.10 -3.95 -14.25
C ASN A 129 0.63 -2.95 -15.31
N LYS A 130 -0.69 -2.69 -15.28
CA LYS A 130 -1.44 -1.78 -16.16
C LYS A 130 -1.46 -2.26 -17.62
N ILE A 131 -1.50 -3.58 -17.83
CA ILE A 131 -1.58 -4.15 -19.19
C ILE A 131 -2.87 -3.76 -19.91
N ASP A 132 -3.91 -3.37 -19.18
CA ASP A 132 -5.16 -2.81 -19.69
C ASP A 132 -4.96 -1.46 -20.45
N ALA A 133 -3.88 -0.74 -20.13
CA ALA A 133 -3.57 0.56 -20.73
C ALA A 133 -2.77 0.47 -22.04
N VAL A 134 -2.35 -0.73 -22.47
CA VAL A 134 -1.52 -0.93 -23.66
C VAL A 134 -2.01 -2.09 -24.52
N SER A 135 -1.64 -2.09 -25.80
CA SER A 135 -1.88 -3.26 -26.65
C SER A 135 -0.92 -4.41 -26.33
N LYS A 136 -1.40 -5.65 -26.38
CA LYS A 136 -0.63 -6.87 -26.04
C LYS A 136 0.78 -6.95 -26.67
N PRO A 137 0.99 -6.59 -27.96
CA PRO A 137 2.34 -6.62 -28.55
C PRO A 137 3.36 -5.72 -27.84
N LYS A 138 2.95 -4.67 -27.13
CA LYS A 138 3.83 -3.77 -26.39
C LYS A 138 4.37 -4.38 -25.09
N ILE A 139 3.79 -5.45 -24.61
CA ILE A 139 4.20 -6.11 -23.35
C ILE A 139 5.49 -6.92 -23.55
N LEU A 140 5.64 -7.62 -24.68
CA LEU A 140 6.80 -8.47 -24.95
C LEU A 140 8.14 -7.73 -24.91
N PRO A 141 8.32 -6.54 -25.52
CA PRO A 141 9.55 -5.78 -25.41
C PRO A 141 9.90 -5.40 -23.96
N VAL A 142 8.89 -5.12 -23.12
CA VAL A 142 9.09 -4.80 -21.71
C VAL A 142 9.57 -6.04 -20.95
N ILE A 143 8.95 -7.22 -21.19
CA ILE A 143 9.42 -8.49 -20.62
C ILE A 143 10.89 -8.72 -20.96
N GLU A 144 11.26 -8.62 -22.24
CA GLU A 144 12.63 -8.85 -22.69
C GLU A 144 13.63 -7.85 -22.10
N GLN A 145 13.22 -6.59 -21.92
CA GLN A 145 14.05 -5.59 -21.27
C GLN A 145 14.34 -5.93 -19.81
N TYR A 146 13.28 -6.24 -19.02
CA TYR A 146 13.44 -6.51 -17.59
C TYR A 146 14.15 -7.84 -17.33
N ARG A 147 13.89 -8.88 -18.13
CA ARG A 147 14.55 -10.20 -18.04
C ARG A 147 16.07 -10.12 -18.04
N ARG A 148 16.64 -9.09 -18.66
CA ARG A 148 18.11 -8.86 -18.71
C ARG A 148 18.65 -8.14 -17.48
N LEU A 149 17.79 -7.64 -16.58
CA LEU A 149 18.19 -6.77 -15.49
C LEU A 149 18.40 -7.53 -14.17
N LEU A 150 17.66 -8.62 -13.97
CA LEU A 150 17.68 -9.45 -12.77
C LEU A 150 17.13 -10.85 -13.11
N ASP A 151 17.57 -11.86 -12.36
CA ASP A 151 17.00 -13.21 -12.47
C ASP A 151 15.67 -13.24 -11.71
N PHE A 152 14.57 -13.39 -12.46
CA PHE A 152 13.23 -13.49 -11.90
C PHE A 152 12.81 -14.95 -11.81
N VAL A 153 12.16 -15.31 -10.70
CA VAL A 153 11.55 -16.68 -10.57
C VAL A 153 10.34 -16.81 -11.49
N GLU A 154 9.61 -15.70 -11.71
CA GLU A 154 8.46 -15.62 -12.62
C GLU A 154 8.30 -14.19 -13.15
N ILE A 155 7.67 -14.04 -14.32
CA ILE A 155 7.26 -12.75 -14.89
C ILE A 155 5.79 -12.84 -15.26
N VAL A 156 4.94 -12.03 -14.63
CA VAL A 156 3.48 -12.07 -14.81
C VAL A 156 2.97 -10.71 -15.26
N PRO A 157 2.49 -10.57 -16.49
CA PRO A 157 1.71 -9.42 -16.91
C PRO A 157 0.35 -9.40 -16.19
N VAL A 158 -0.03 -8.26 -15.61
CA VAL A 158 -1.23 -8.13 -14.77
C VAL A 158 -1.91 -6.77 -14.95
N SER A 159 -3.21 -6.71 -14.77
CA SER A 159 -3.92 -5.46 -14.51
C SER A 159 -4.57 -5.50 -13.14
N ALA A 160 -3.99 -4.79 -12.19
CA ALA A 160 -4.58 -4.62 -10.88
C ALA A 160 -5.93 -3.86 -10.94
N LEU A 161 -6.12 -3.02 -11.95
CA LEU A 161 -7.36 -2.25 -12.13
C LEU A 161 -8.51 -3.12 -12.66
N SER A 162 -8.30 -3.85 -13.74
CA SER A 162 -9.33 -4.70 -14.35
C SER A 162 -9.49 -6.06 -13.64
N GLY A 163 -8.46 -6.53 -12.95
CA GLY A 163 -8.38 -7.87 -12.35
C GLY A 163 -7.75 -8.91 -13.27
N GLU A 164 -7.36 -8.57 -14.51
CA GLU A 164 -6.72 -9.51 -15.43
C GLU A 164 -5.43 -10.05 -14.82
N ASN A 165 -5.30 -11.40 -14.74
CA ASN A 165 -4.17 -12.14 -14.19
C ASN A 165 -3.84 -11.89 -12.70
N VAL A 166 -4.72 -11.29 -11.92
CA VAL A 166 -4.50 -11.10 -10.46
C VAL A 166 -4.44 -12.45 -9.74
N GLU A 167 -5.34 -13.39 -10.07
CA GLU A 167 -5.32 -14.72 -9.49
C GLU A 167 -4.09 -15.51 -9.94
N LEU A 168 -3.63 -15.35 -11.17
CA LEU A 168 -2.37 -15.92 -11.63
C LEU A 168 -1.18 -15.42 -10.81
N VAL A 169 -1.16 -14.12 -10.44
CA VAL A 169 -0.14 -13.59 -9.51
C VAL A 169 -0.20 -14.33 -8.18
N ALA A 170 -1.39 -14.52 -7.59
CA ALA A 170 -1.53 -15.27 -6.34
C ALA A 170 -1.00 -16.71 -6.46
N GLU A 171 -1.40 -17.43 -7.51
CA GLU A 171 -0.94 -18.80 -7.78
C GLU A 171 0.59 -18.87 -7.89
N ARG A 172 1.20 -17.95 -8.63
CA ARG A 172 2.66 -17.91 -8.78
C ARG A 172 3.39 -17.53 -7.49
N LEU A 173 2.83 -16.62 -6.69
CA LEU A 173 3.37 -16.34 -5.37
C LEU A 173 3.31 -17.60 -4.49
N MET A 174 2.16 -18.29 -4.41
CA MET A 174 2.00 -19.50 -3.61
C MET A 174 2.99 -20.60 -4.01
N ALA A 175 3.22 -20.79 -5.31
CA ALA A 175 4.15 -21.81 -5.82
C ALA A 175 5.59 -21.61 -5.32
N HIS A 176 5.98 -20.38 -5.03
CA HIS A 176 7.32 -20.02 -4.55
C HIS A 176 7.41 -19.85 -3.04
N LEU A 177 6.31 -19.98 -2.29
CA LEU A 177 6.35 -20.00 -0.83
C LEU A 177 6.78 -21.38 -0.29
N PRO A 178 7.48 -21.42 0.86
CA PRO A 178 7.85 -22.68 1.50
C PRO A 178 6.62 -23.45 2.02
N PRO A 179 6.72 -24.76 2.19
CA PRO A 179 5.79 -25.51 3.02
C PRO A 179 5.79 -24.93 4.44
N GLY A 180 4.61 -24.76 5.02
CA GLY A 180 4.46 -24.17 6.34
C GLY A 180 3.04 -24.31 6.88
N GLU A 181 2.82 -23.79 8.07
CA GLU A 181 1.50 -23.74 8.70
C GLU A 181 0.85 -22.35 8.45
N ARG A 182 -0.43 -22.24 8.75
CA ARG A 182 -1.13 -20.95 8.70
C ARG A 182 -0.52 -19.98 9.73
N LEU A 183 -0.07 -18.81 9.28
CA LEU A 183 0.61 -17.80 10.11
C LEU A 183 -0.38 -16.91 10.88
N TYR A 184 -1.56 -16.66 10.29
CA TYR A 184 -2.61 -15.83 10.87
C TYR A 184 -3.97 -16.55 10.80
N PRO A 185 -4.92 -16.23 11.72
CA PRO A 185 -6.30 -16.70 11.60
C PRO A 185 -6.91 -16.38 10.25
N GLU A 186 -7.93 -17.14 9.84
CA GLU A 186 -8.51 -17.01 8.49
C GLU A 186 -9.24 -15.70 8.26
N ASP A 187 -9.82 -15.15 9.32
CA ASP A 187 -10.51 -13.87 9.36
C ASP A 187 -9.59 -12.66 9.59
N PHE A 188 -8.31 -12.90 9.86
CA PHE A 188 -7.33 -11.83 10.05
C PHE A 188 -6.97 -11.18 8.71
N LEU A 189 -7.14 -9.86 8.61
CA LEU A 189 -6.91 -9.10 7.37
C LEU A 189 -5.62 -8.27 7.40
N SER A 190 -5.37 -7.59 8.52
CA SER A 190 -4.24 -6.65 8.65
C SER A 190 -3.85 -6.43 10.11
N ASP A 191 -2.60 -6.05 10.34
CA ASP A 191 -2.05 -5.69 11.66
C ASP A 191 -2.33 -4.24 12.06
N GLN A 192 -2.95 -3.46 11.17
CA GLN A 192 -3.22 -2.05 11.43
C GLN A 192 -4.53 -1.87 12.22
N PRO A 193 -4.55 -1.00 13.26
CA PRO A 193 -5.77 -0.70 13.99
C PRO A 193 -6.78 0.08 13.14
N GLU A 194 -8.07 0.00 13.46
CA GLU A 194 -9.14 0.70 12.74
C GLU A 194 -8.90 2.20 12.61
N ARG A 195 -8.39 2.84 13.64
CA ARG A 195 -8.02 4.26 13.62
C ARG A 195 -7.00 4.62 12.53
N PHE A 196 -6.11 3.69 12.18
CA PHE A 196 -5.17 3.88 11.07
C PHE A 196 -5.92 3.92 9.75
N PHE A 197 -6.82 2.97 9.48
CA PHE A 197 -7.61 2.95 8.24
C PHE A 197 -8.47 4.19 8.11
N VAL A 198 -9.09 4.64 9.22
CA VAL A 198 -9.87 5.88 9.24
C VAL A 198 -9.03 7.10 8.89
N SER A 199 -7.81 7.21 9.45
CA SER A 199 -6.91 8.32 9.10
C SER A 199 -6.51 8.29 7.64
N GLU A 200 -6.25 7.10 7.09
CA GLU A 200 -5.90 6.92 5.69
C GLU A 200 -7.09 7.22 4.76
N MET A 201 -8.34 6.87 5.12
CA MET A 201 -9.53 7.22 4.34
C MET A 201 -9.72 8.73 4.27
N VAL A 202 -9.51 9.47 5.37
CA VAL A 202 -9.51 10.95 5.33
C VAL A 202 -8.38 11.45 4.42
N ARG A 203 -7.18 10.89 4.55
CA ARG A 203 -6.03 11.28 3.73
C ARG A 203 -6.24 10.99 2.24
N GLU A 204 -6.89 9.89 1.90
CA GLU A 204 -7.25 9.58 0.51
C GLU A 204 -8.14 10.66 -0.11
N GLN A 205 -9.12 11.19 0.63
CA GLN A 205 -9.95 12.27 0.12
C GLN A 205 -9.16 13.58 -0.03
N VAL A 206 -8.21 13.87 0.87
CA VAL A 206 -7.27 14.97 0.66
C VAL A 206 -6.48 14.78 -0.64
N LEU A 207 -5.94 13.58 -0.89
CA LEU A 207 -5.20 13.27 -2.10
C LEU A 207 -6.06 13.44 -3.36
N ARG A 208 -7.32 12.98 -3.34
CA ARG A 208 -8.23 13.05 -4.49
C ARG A 208 -8.70 14.46 -4.81
N LEU A 209 -9.02 15.25 -3.79
CA LEU A 209 -9.68 16.56 -3.93
C LEU A 209 -8.70 17.73 -4.03
N THR A 210 -7.42 17.51 -3.72
CA THR A 210 -6.42 18.57 -3.79
C THR A 210 -5.39 18.32 -4.89
N ARG A 211 -4.61 19.35 -5.24
CA ARG A 211 -3.63 19.32 -6.34
C ARG A 211 -2.31 19.93 -5.88
N GLU A 212 -1.34 19.93 -6.80
CA GLU A 212 -0.01 20.53 -6.62
C GLU A 212 0.73 19.93 -5.41
N GLU A 213 1.23 20.72 -4.50
CA GLU A 213 2.00 20.29 -3.34
C GLU A 213 1.15 19.85 -2.14
N ILE A 214 -0.15 20.19 -2.10
CA ILE A 214 -1.03 19.89 -0.96
C ILE A 214 -1.06 18.40 -0.62
N PRO A 215 -1.26 17.47 -1.59
CA PRO A 215 -1.26 16.03 -1.34
C PRO A 215 -0.01 15.53 -0.60
N TYR A 216 1.14 16.14 -0.88
CA TYR A 216 2.44 15.69 -0.37
C TYR A 216 2.83 16.32 0.96
N SER A 217 2.25 17.49 1.27
CA SER A 217 2.55 18.28 2.46
C SER A 217 1.53 18.11 3.59
N THR A 218 0.54 17.22 3.40
CA THR A 218 -0.52 16.99 4.38
C THR A 218 -0.37 15.64 5.07
N GLY A 219 -0.75 15.61 6.35
CA GLY A 219 -0.90 14.40 7.17
C GLY A 219 -2.26 14.39 7.84
N VAL A 220 -2.71 13.26 8.33
CA VAL A 220 -3.95 13.13 9.10
C VAL A 220 -3.65 12.45 10.43
N MET A 221 -4.14 13.02 11.51
CA MET A 221 -4.06 12.47 12.87
C MET A 221 -5.46 12.30 13.41
N ILE A 222 -5.72 11.17 14.05
CA ILE A 222 -6.96 10.94 14.79
C ILE A 222 -6.78 11.48 16.22
N ASP A 223 -7.50 12.55 16.52
CA ASP A 223 -7.48 13.20 17.84
C ASP A 223 -8.38 12.45 18.85
N LEU A 224 -9.55 11.97 18.36
CA LEU A 224 -10.51 11.19 19.14
C LEU A 224 -11.07 10.05 18.30
N PHE A 225 -11.15 8.86 18.87
CA PHE A 225 -11.87 7.71 18.33
C PHE A 225 -12.63 7.07 19.48
N GLN A 226 -13.94 7.31 19.53
CA GLN A 226 -14.79 6.86 20.61
C GLN A 226 -15.93 6.03 20.05
N GLU A 227 -15.90 4.75 20.35
CA GLU A 227 -16.97 3.81 20.04
C GLU A 227 -18.09 3.95 21.07
N GLY A 228 -19.30 3.78 20.62
CA GLY A 228 -20.48 3.78 21.48
C GLY A 228 -21.78 4.04 20.72
N PRO A 229 -22.91 3.49 21.22
CA PRO A 229 -24.21 3.76 20.63
C PRO A 229 -24.61 5.24 20.85
N PRO A 230 -25.30 5.90 19.90
CA PRO A 230 -25.80 5.32 18.64
C PRO A 230 -24.86 5.44 17.45
N LEU A 231 -23.64 5.95 17.61
CA LEU A 231 -22.68 6.17 16.53
C LEU A 231 -21.25 6.21 17.07
N VAL A 232 -20.27 5.97 16.20
CA VAL A 232 -18.85 6.19 16.48
C VAL A 232 -18.51 7.68 16.30
N ARG A 233 -17.88 8.29 17.31
CA ARG A 233 -17.41 9.67 17.24
C ARG A 233 -15.93 9.72 16.90
N ILE A 234 -15.60 10.39 15.81
CA ILE A 234 -14.24 10.56 15.33
C ILE A 234 -13.95 12.05 15.16
N GLU A 235 -12.83 12.48 15.73
CA GLU A 235 -12.30 13.82 15.48
C GLU A 235 -10.88 13.65 14.91
N ALA A 236 -10.60 14.35 13.80
CA ALA A 236 -9.32 14.25 13.13
C ALA A 236 -8.79 15.62 12.69
N SER A 237 -7.48 15.75 12.75
CA SER A 237 -6.74 16.93 12.32
C SER A 237 -5.98 16.64 11.01
N ILE A 238 -6.25 17.46 10.00
CA ILE A 238 -5.43 17.50 8.79
C ILE A 238 -4.28 18.46 9.05
N LEU A 239 -3.05 17.96 9.03
CA LEU A 239 -1.85 18.75 9.20
C LEU A 239 -1.44 19.40 7.87
N ALA A 240 -1.12 20.69 7.92
CA ALA A 240 -0.52 21.47 6.83
C ALA A 240 0.79 22.09 7.33
N GLU A 241 1.71 22.44 6.44
CA GLU A 241 2.98 23.08 6.83
C GLU A 241 2.90 24.61 6.85
N ARG A 242 1.90 25.20 6.16
CA ARG A 242 1.76 26.66 5.98
C ARG A 242 0.31 27.11 6.05
N GLU A 243 0.07 28.35 6.46
CA GLU A 243 -1.27 28.95 6.49
C GLU A 243 -1.93 29.01 5.11
N SER A 244 -1.15 29.22 4.03
CA SER A 244 -1.67 29.17 2.65
C SER A 244 -2.26 27.81 2.30
N GLN A 245 -1.61 26.73 2.71
CA GLN A 245 -2.10 25.35 2.50
C GLN A 245 -3.36 25.09 3.33
N LYS A 246 -3.42 25.57 4.58
CA LYS A 246 -4.60 25.51 5.42
C LYS A 246 -5.79 26.19 4.76
N GLY A 247 -5.58 27.39 4.18
CA GLY A 247 -6.62 28.10 3.44
C GLY A 247 -7.19 27.27 2.28
N ILE A 248 -6.34 26.55 1.52
CA ILE A 248 -6.75 25.69 0.42
C ILE A 248 -7.55 24.48 0.95
N LEU A 249 -7.09 23.84 2.03
CA LEU A 249 -7.76 22.68 2.64
C LEU A 249 -9.11 23.03 3.25
N ILE A 250 -9.28 24.23 3.78
CA ILE A 250 -10.58 24.73 4.26
C ILE A 250 -11.48 25.09 3.07
N GLY A 251 -10.93 25.79 2.09
CA GLY A 251 -11.67 26.29 0.93
C GLY A 251 -12.59 27.45 1.26
N ARG A 252 -13.19 28.07 0.23
CA ARG A 252 -14.11 29.18 0.40
C ARG A 252 -15.33 28.78 1.24
N GLY A 253 -15.56 29.44 2.37
CA GLY A 253 -16.66 29.12 3.27
C GLY A 253 -16.63 27.68 3.84
N GLY A 254 -15.45 27.07 3.92
CA GLY A 254 -15.31 25.69 4.43
C GLY A 254 -15.66 24.58 3.43
N SER A 255 -15.89 24.92 2.15
CA SER A 255 -16.42 23.99 1.14
C SER A 255 -15.50 22.78 0.89
N MET A 256 -14.16 22.99 0.82
CA MET A 256 -13.21 21.89 0.57
C MET A 256 -13.19 20.92 1.75
N LEU A 257 -13.06 21.42 2.98
CA LEU A 257 -13.04 20.60 4.19
C LEU A 257 -14.35 19.82 4.37
N LYS A 258 -15.49 20.45 4.04
CA LYS A 258 -16.80 19.79 4.04
C LYS A 258 -16.87 18.65 3.02
N ASN A 259 -16.34 18.83 1.80
CA ASN A 259 -16.29 17.80 0.78
C ASN A 259 -15.41 16.63 1.21
N ILE A 260 -14.20 16.90 1.72
CA ILE A 260 -13.29 15.88 2.27
C ILE A 260 -14.02 15.08 3.35
N GLY A 261 -14.64 15.77 4.32
CA GLY A 261 -15.35 15.10 5.42
C GLY A 261 -16.56 14.28 4.96
N THR A 262 -17.31 14.76 3.96
CA THR A 262 -18.47 14.05 3.43
C THR A 262 -18.07 12.75 2.74
N GLU A 263 -17.06 12.79 1.87
CA GLU A 263 -16.62 11.59 1.15
C GLU A 263 -15.89 10.61 2.08
N ALA A 264 -15.02 11.11 2.97
CA ALA A 264 -14.36 10.26 3.96
C ALA A 264 -15.37 9.56 4.88
N ARG A 265 -16.40 10.27 5.36
CA ARG A 265 -17.43 9.68 6.23
C ARG A 265 -18.16 8.53 5.57
N LYS A 266 -18.52 8.64 4.29
CA LYS A 266 -19.18 7.55 3.55
C LYS A 266 -18.33 6.27 3.53
N GLU A 267 -17.05 6.42 3.28
CA GLU A 267 -16.13 5.28 3.26
C GLU A 267 -15.92 4.69 4.66
N ILE A 268 -15.79 5.55 5.67
CA ILE A 268 -15.61 5.13 7.07
C ILE A 268 -16.88 4.41 7.58
N GLU A 269 -18.08 4.92 7.29
CA GLU A 269 -19.34 4.25 7.65
C GLU A 269 -19.46 2.86 7.01
N ALA A 270 -19.03 2.73 5.74
CA ALA A 270 -19.00 1.44 5.06
C ALA A 270 -17.95 0.48 5.63
N PHE A 271 -16.80 1.00 6.08
CA PHE A 271 -15.72 0.21 6.67
C PHE A 271 -16.07 -0.30 8.08
N LEU A 272 -16.66 0.58 8.92
CA LEU A 272 -17.02 0.26 10.31
C LEU A 272 -18.41 -0.39 10.44
N ASP A 273 -19.15 -0.52 9.34
CA ASP A 273 -20.55 -0.98 9.30
C ASP A 273 -21.45 -0.28 10.35
N THR A 274 -21.22 1.02 10.56
CA THR A 274 -21.97 1.81 11.56
C THR A 274 -22.02 3.29 11.19
N LYS A 275 -22.93 4.04 11.83
CA LYS A 275 -22.99 5.49 11.68
C LYS A 275 -21.83 6.19 12.35
N VAL A 276 -21.33 7.26 11.70
CA VAL A 276 -20.15 7.99 12.15
C VAL A 276 -20.43 9.49 12.22
N PHE A 277 -20.07 10.09 13.34
CA PHE A 277 -19.81 11.53 13.42
C PHE A 277 -18.33 11.77 13.13
N LEU A 278 -18.03 12.47 12.03
CA LEU A 278 -16.67 12.84 11.65
C LEU A 278 -16.47 14.36 11.76
N GLY A 279 -15.74 14.79 12.77
CA GLY A 279 -15.27 16.15 12.94
C GLY A 279 -13.86 16.33 12.32
N LEU A 280 -13.72 17.28 11.38
CA LEU A 280 -12.43 17.57 10.78
C LEU A 280 -12.01 19.01 11.10
N ASN A 281 -10.74 19.18 11.42
CA ASN A 281 -10.10 20.47 11.51
C ASN A 281 -8.78 20.49 10.72
N VAL A 282 -8.25 21.70 10.46
CA VAL A 282 -6.94 21.88 9.80
C VAL A 282 -6.01 22.62 10.74
N ARG A 283 -4.86 22.01 11.06
CA ARG A 283 -3.83 22.59 11.92
C ARG A 283 -2.56 22.85 11.11
N VAL A 284 -1.96 24.00 11.31
CA VAL A 284 -0.63 24.29 10.76
C VAL A 284 0.42 23.81 11.75
N ARG A 285 1.33 22.97 11.25
CA ARG A 285 2.53 22.55 11.96
C ARG A 285 3.71 22.56 11.01
N GLU A 286 4.52 23.58 11.12
CA GLU A 286 5.67 23.78 10.27
C GLU A 286 6.61 22.59 10.34
N ARG A 287 7.14 22.15 9.19
CA ARG A 287 8.09 21.03 9.06
C ARG A 287 7.67 19.74 9.76
N TRP A 288 6.37 19.47 9.87
CA TRP A 288 5.90 18.27 10.54
C TRP A 288 6.48 16.97 9.93
N ARG A 289 6.84 16.99 8.64
CA ARG A 289 7.47 15.85 7.94
C ARG A 289 8.90 15.54 8.42
N ASP A 290 9.52 16.46 9.13
CA ASP A 290 10.85 16.31 9.73
C ASP A 290 10.78 16.15 11.26
N ASP A 291 9.59 16.26 11.87
CA ASP A 291 9.36 16.13 13.30
C ASP A 291 9.21 14.66 13.71
N PRO A 292 10.17 14.08 14.47
CA PRO A 292 10.13 12.68 14.87
C PRO A 292 8.89 12.29 15.66
N HIS A 293 8.39 13.17 16.54
CA HIS A 293 7.21 12.93 17.35
C HIS A 293 5.93 12.81 16.53
N VAL A 294 5.77 13.72 15.56
CA VAL A 294 4.62 13.67 14.65
C VAL A 294 4.65 12.40 13.81
N LEU A 295 5.83 12.09 13.27
CA LEU A 295 6.01 10.88 12.45
C LEU A 295 5.71 9.61 13.25
N GLU A 296 6.11 9.56 14.52
CA GLU A 296 5.82 8.44 15.42
C GLU A 296 4.32 8.31 15.69
N GLN A 297 3.62 9.41 16.00
CA GLN A 297 2.17 9.42 16.20
C GLN A 297 1.39 9.00 14.94
N MET A 298 1.96 9.19 13.75
CA MET A 298 1.41 8.75 12.47
C MET A 298 1.82 7.31 12.09
N GLY A 299 2.45 6.57 12.99
CA GLY A 299 2.94 5.21 12.72
C GLY A 299 4.22 5.17 11.87
N LEU A 300 4.84 6.32 11.58
CA LEU A 300 6.11 6.45 10.85
C LEU A 300 7.30 6.51 11.82
N GLY A 301 7.16 5.97 13.03
CA GLY A 301 8.22 5.85 14.03
C GLY A 301 9.34 4.92 13.56
N LYS A 302 10.53 5.02 14.18
CA LYS A 302 11.49 3.93 14.14
C LYS A 302 10.81 2.76 14.85
N THR A 303 10.50 1.69 14.14
CA THR A 303 10.14 0.44 14.80
C THR A 303 11.37 0.02 15.58
N THR A 304 11.35 0.23 16.92
CA THR A 304 12.31 -0.42 17.82
C THR A 304 12.10 -1.90 17.58
N ALA A 305 13.16 -2.55 17.09
CA ALA A 305 13.20 -4.00 17.08
C ALA A 305 13.09 -4.48 18.54
N GLU A 306 11.99 -5.12 18.90
CA GLU A 306 11.97 -6.12 19.97
C GLU A 306 12.27 -7.48 19.37
#